data_f8e64b6cd9880a610e195f1591309cc0
#
_entry.id   f8e64b6cd9880a610e195f1591309cc0
#
_cell.length_a   1.000
_cell.length_b   1.000
_cell.length_c   1.000
_cell.angle_alpha   90.00
_cell.angle_beta   90.00
_cell.angle_gamma   90.00
#
_symmetry.space_group_name_H-M   'P 1'
#
loop_
_entity.id
_entity.type
_entity.pdbx_description
1 polymer ?
#
loop_
_entity_poly.entity_id
_entity_poly.type
_entity_poly.pdbx_seq_one_letter_code
_entity_poly.pdbx_strand_id
1 'polypeptide(L)'
;MNKQESDILNALLLEPFINQRVLAEVSGHSLGVVNRSLKELIKAGYLNEAICPTAKAVAEYKNKTPKRAIILAAGFGMRMVPINTEMPKGLLEVNGEPLIERIIKQLHEVGIQEIYVVVGFMKEKYEYLMDEYGVELVVNPDYAAKNNLH
;
A
#
# COMPACT_ATOMS: atom_id res chain seq x y z
N MET A 1 -1.55 -3.76 -21.86
CA MET A 1 -2.55 -3.09 -21.03
C MET A 1 -2.02 -1.71 -20.65
N ASN A 2 -2.73 -0.65 -21.00
CA ASN A 2 -2.37 0.72 -20.68
C ASN A 2 -2.85 1.10 -19.25
N LYS A 3 -2.49 2.31 -18.78
CA LYS A 3 -2.85 2.77 -17.43
C LYS A 3 -4.37 2.80 -17.21
N GLN A 4 -5.13 3.33 -18.18
CA GLN A 4 -6.59 3.42 -18.09
C GLN A 4 -7.25 2.04 -17.98
N GLU A 5 -6.80 1.08 -18.78
CA GLU A 5 -7.26 -0.31 -18.73
C GLU A 5 -6.92 -0.97 -17.39
N SER A 6 -5.72 -0.69 -16.86
CA SER A 6 -5.29 -1.20 -15.55
C SER A 6 -6.15 -0.64 -14.41
N ASP A 7 -6.42 0.66 -14.41
CA ASP A 7 -7.25 1.31 -13.37
C ASP A 7 -8.67 0.74 -13.37
N ILE A 8 -9.26 0.55 -14.57
CA ILE A 8 -10.60 -0.01 -14.73
C ILE A 8 -10.64 -1.48 -14.31
N LEU A 9 -9.64 -2.28 -14.71
CA LEU A 9 -9.56 -3.69 -14.30
C LEU A 9 -9.39 -3.83 -12.79
N ASN A 10 -8.57 -3.01 -12.17
CA ASN A 10 -8.39 -3.00 -10.72
C ASN A 10 -9.68 -2.66 -9.98
N ALA A 11 -10.44 -1.66 -10.45
CA ALA A 11 -11.74 -1.33 -9.88
C ALA A 11 -12.72 -2.51 -9.94
N LEU A 12 -12.76 -3.23 -11.07
CA LEU A 12 -13.63 -4.42 -11.25
C LEU A 12 -13.16 -5.63 -10.43
N LEU A 13 -11.87 -5.76 -10.13
CA LEU A 13 -11.36 -6.82 -9.27
C LEU A 13 -11.70 -6.59 -7.80
N LEU A 14 -11.81 -5.33 -7.37
CA LEU A 14 -12.21 -4.96 -6.02
C LEU A 14 -13.72 -5.07 -5.81
N GLU A 15 -14.49 -4.58 -6.77
CA GLU A 15 -15.96 -4.60 -6.76
C GLU A 15 -16.49 -5.09 -8.12
N PRO A 16 -16.59 -6.40 -8.33
CA PRO A 16 -17.19 -6.95 -9.54
C PRO A 16 -18.69 -6.55 -9.65
N PHE A 17 -19.17 -6.41 -10.89
CA PHE A 17 -20.56 -6.02 -11.20
C PHE A 17 -20.94 -4.55 -10.97
N ILE A 18 -19.97 -3.65 -10.87
CA ILE A 18 -20.23 -2.20 -10.85
C ILE A 18 -20.83 -1.77 -12.20
N ASN A 19 -21.84 -0.89 -12.16
CA ASN A 19 -22.33 -0.27 -13.41
C ASN A 19 -21.28 0.71 -13.98
N GLN A 20 -21.35 0.96 -15.29
CA GLN A 20 -20.31 1.74 -15.99
C GLN A 20 -20.18 3.20 -15.52
N ARG A 21 -21.23 3.80 -14.95
CA ARG A 21 -21.19 5.17 -14.39
C ARG A 21 -20.40 5.16 -13.09
N VAL A 22 -20.69 4.25 -12.19
CA VAL A 22 -19.94 4.08 -10.94
C VAL A 22 -18.49 3.71 -11.25
N LEU A 23 -18.26 2.84 -12.23
CA LEU A 23 -16.91 2.48 -12.66
C LEU A 23 -16.13 3.69 -13.19
N ALA A 24 -16.78 4.61 -13.90
CA ALA A 24 -16.18 5.86 -14.36
C ALA A 24 -15.78 6.76 -13.17
N GLU A 25 -16.64 6.89 -12.17
CA GLU A 25 -16.37 7.67 -10.95
C GLU A 25 -15.21 7.07 -10.13
N VAL A 26 -15.26 5.77 -9.85
CA VAL A 26 -14.25 5.06 -9.04
C VAL A 26 -12.88 5.04 -9.74
N SER A 27 -12.86 4.81 -11.06
CA SER A 27 -11.60 4.78 -11.83
C SER A 27 -11.06 6.17 -12.18
N GLY A 28 -11.84 7.23 -11.98
CA GLY A 28 -11.45 8.60 -12.33
C GLY A 28 -11.39 8.87 -13.84
N HIS A 29 -12.09 8.06 -14.65
CA HIS A 29 -12.11 8.15 -16.11
C HIS A 29 -13.49 8.54 -16.65
N SER A 30 -13.51 9.13 -17.85
CA SER A 30 -14.79 9.42 -18.52
C SER A 30 -15.49 8.12 -18.97
N LEU A 31 -16.81 8.16 -19.10
CA LEU A 31 -17.61 7.02 -19.57
C LEU A 31 -17.17 6.50 -20.94
N GLY A 32 -16.72 7.38 -21.84
CA GLY A 32 -16.18 7.00 -23.15
C GLY A 32 -14.86 6.21 -23.04
N VAL A 33 -13.99 6.60 -22.10
CA VAL A 33 -12.77 5.85 -21.79
C VAL A 33 -13.09 4.50 -21.21
N VAL A 34 -14.03 4.43 -20.25
CA VAL A 34 -14.49 3.17 -19.65
C VAL A 34 -14.99 2.21 -20.73
N ASN A 35 -15.91 2.65 -21.59
CA ASN A 35 -16.47 1.82 -22.64
C ASN A 35 -15.44 1.26 -23.62
N ARG A 36 -14.47 2.10 -24.01
CA ARG A 36 -13.37 1.66 -24.90
C ARG A 36 -12.48 0.64 -24.18
N SER A 37 -12.08 0.93 -22.95
CA SER A 37 -11.21 0.05 -22.18
C SER A 37 -11.85 -1.31 -21.86
N LEU A 38 -13.16 -1.35 -21.57
CA LEU A 38 -13.90 -2.60 -21.38
C LEU A 38 -13.83 -3.48 -22.62
N LYS A 39 -14.03 -2.91 -23.83
CA LYS A 39 -13.92 -3.66 -25.09
C LYS A 39 -12.53 -4.25 -25.31
N GLU A 40 -11.47 -3.46 -25.04
CA GLU A 40 -10.09 -3.93 -25.16
C GLU A 40 -9.76 -5.01 -24.13
N LEU A 41 -10.23 -4.87 -22.89
CA LEU A 41 -10.04 -5.87 -21.82
C LEU A 41 -10.75 -7.20 -22.12
N ILE A 42 -11.96 -7.14 -22.71
CA ILE A 42 -12.67 -8.34 -23.17
C ILE A 42 -11.89 -9.00 -24.31
N LYS A 43 -11.49 -8.23 -25.32
CA LYS A 43 -10.71 -8.72 -26.47
C LYS A 43 -9.38 -9.34 -26.02
N ALA A 44 -8.73 -8.78 -25.01
CA ALA A 44 -7.48 -9.29 -24.45
C ALA A 44 -7.69 -10.49 -23.49
N GLY A 45 -8.94 -10.87 -23.18
CA GLY A 45 -9.26 -11.99 -22.32
C GLY A 45 -9.11 -11.74 -20.81
N TYR A 46 -9.02 -10.48 -20.40
CA TYR A 46 -9.02 -10.11 -18.98
C TYR A 46 -10.43 -10.04 -18.39
N LEU A 47 -11.42 -9.74 -19.21
CA LEU A 47 -12.84 -9.77 -18.86
C LEU A 47 -13.56 -10.75 -19.77
N ASN A 48 -14.65 -11.36 -19.28
CA ASN A 48 -15.59 -12.09 -20.11
C ASN A 48 -16.66 -11.14 -20.68
N GLU A 49 -17.59 -11.65 -21.49
CA GLU A 49 -18.66 -10.86 -22.12
C GLU A 49 -19.62 -10.22 -21.08
N ALA A 50 -19.72 -10.80 -19.88
CA ALA A 50 -20.48 -10.25 -18.76
C ALA A 50 -19.71 -9.22 -17.92
N ILE A 51 -18.55 -8.75 -18.43
CA ILE A 51 -17.66 -7.78 -17.77
C ILE A 51 -17.14 -8.29 -16.41
N CYS A 52 -17.07 -9.61 -16.23
CA CYS A 52 -16.47 -10.21 -15.03
C CYS A 52 -14.99 -10.52 -15.27
N PRO A 53 -14.13 -10.23 -14.27
CA PRO A 53 -12.70 -10.59 -14.32
C PRO A 53 -12.49 -12.09 -14.52
N THR A 54 -11.58 -12.45 -15.42
CA THR A 54 -11.19 -13.84 -15.68
C THR A 54 -10.04 -14.28 -14.78
N ALA A 55 -9.72 -15.58 -14.78
CA ALA A 55 -8.54 -16.12 -14.08
C ALA A 55 -7.24 -15.43 -14.54
N LYS A 56 -7.15 -15.03 -15.81
CA LYS A 56 -6.04 -14.25 -16.36
C LYS A 56 -5.91 -12.89 -15.68
N ALA A 57 -7.01 -12.19 -15.47
CA ALA A 57 -7.04 -10.91 -14.76
C ALA A 57 -6.56 -11.04 -13.32
N VAL A 58 -7.05 -12.05 -12.61
CA VAL A 58 -6.65 -12.32 -11.22
C VAL A 58 -5.17 -12.65 -11.12
N ALA A 59 -4.63 -13.46 -12.04
CA ALA A 59 -3.21 -13.80 -12.07
C ALA A 59 -2.33 -12.56 -12.34
N GLU A 60 -2.73 -11.72 -13.30
CA GLU A 60 -2.04 -10.47 -13.61
C GLU A 60 -2.04 -9.50 -12.42
N TYR A 61 -3.16 -9.37 -11.72
CA TYR A 61 -3.27 -8.55 -10.51
C TYR A 61 -2.34 -9.04 -9.40
N LYS A 62 -2.35 -10.35 -9.11
CA LYS A 62 -1.47 -10.97 -8.11
C LYS A 62 0.01 -10.77 -8.43
N ASN A 63 0.39 -10.81 -9.70
CA ASN A 63 1.77 -10.56 -10.13
C ASN A 63 2.21 -9.12 -9.95
N LYS A 64 1.29 -8.16 -10.02
CA LYS A 64 1.55 -6.71 -9.84
C LYS A 64 1.40 -6.24 -8.40
N THR A 65 0.77 -7.04 -7.53
CA THR A 65 0.63 -6.68 -6.10
C THR A 65 2.02 -6.67 -5.44
N PRO A 66 2.38 -5.60 -4.71
CA PRO A 66 3.62 -5.55 -3.95
C PRO A 66 3.70 -6.73 -2.98
N LYS A 67 4.87 -7.38 -2.93
CA LYS A 67 5.12 -8.50 -1.99
C LYS A 67 5.84 -8.04 -0.74
N ARG A 68 6.47 -6.88 -0.80
CA ARG A 68 7.32 -6.28 0.23
C ARG A 68 6.92 -4.85 0.50
N ALA A 69 7.09 -4.41 1.72
CA ALA A 69 6.94 -3.02 2.12
C ALA A 69 8.16 -2.54 2.91
N ILE A 70 8.50 -1.27 2.76
CA ILE A 70 9.53 -0.60 3.55
C ILE A 70 8.87 0.59 4.24
N ILE A 71 8.94 0.61 5.58
CA ILE A 71 8.44 1.71 6.40
C ILE A 71 9.64 2.55 6.84
N LEU A 72 9.67 3.82 6.46
CA LEU A 72 10.76 4.74 6.80
C LEU A 72 10.46 5.44 8.13
N ALA A 73 11.07 4.98 9.21
CA ALA A 73 10.85 5.45 10.58
C ALA A 73 12.13 5.97 11.28
N ALA A 74 13.24 6.14 10.57
CA ALA A 74 14.52 6.52 11.15
C ALA A 74 14.62 8.02 11.52
N GLY A 75 13.76 8.88 10.97
CA GLY A 75 13.84 10.33 11.13
C GLY A 75 13.63 10.80 12.57
N PHE A 76 14.35 11.84 12.98
CA PHE A 76 14.22 12.46 14.30
C PHE A 76 12.86 13.17 14.50
N GLY A 77 12.19 13.60 13.43
CA GLY A 77 10.88 14.26 13.52
C GLY A 77 10.94 15.67 14.14
N MET A 78 11.95 16.48 13.81
CA MET A 78 12.18 17.82 14.35
C MET A 78 10.94 18.72 14.39
N ARG A 79 10.02 18.55 13.44
CA ARG A 79 8.76 19.32 13.39
C ARG A 79 7.77 18.99 14.51
N MET A 80 8.00 17.92 15.25
CA MET A 80 7.11 17.44 16.32
C MET A 80 7.70 17.64 17.72
N VAL A 81 8.86 18.30 17.84
CA VAL A 81 9.44 18.68 19.12
C VAL A 81 8.48 19.71 19.80
N PRO A 82 8.12 19.54 21.11
CA PRO A 82 8.66 18.60 22.08
C PRO A 82 7.93 17.24 22.16
N ILE A 83 6.88 16.99 21.38
CA ILE A 83 6.01 15.81 21.51
C ILE A 83 6.80 14.50 21.35
N ASN A 84 7.80 14.47 20.46
CA ASN A 84 8.59 13.29 20.15
C ASN A 84 9.92 13.18 20.92
N THR A 85 10.15 13.96 21.96
CA THR A 85 11.41 13.92 22.74
C THR A 85 11.58 12.61 23.52
N GLU A 86 10.47 12.00 23.92
CA GLU A 86 10.45 10.75 24.68
C GLU A 86 9.99 9.54 23.86
N MET A 87 9.38 9.78 22.72
CA MET A 87 8.80 8.76 21.84
C MET A 87 9.04 9.11 20.38
N PRO A 88 9.53 8.17 19.55
CA PRO A 88 9.68 8.41 18.12
C PRO A 88 8.31 8.56 17.44
N LYS A 89 8.26 9.36 16.36
CA LYS A 89 7.02 9.69 15.64
C LYS A 89 6.18 8.45 15.25
N GLY A 90 6.82 7.37 14.82
CA GLY A 90 6.11 6.15 14.41
C GLY A 90 5.38 5.44 15.55
N LEU A 91 5.79 5.68 16.80
CA LEU A 91 5.17 5.11 18.00
C LEU A 91 4.17 6.05 18.68
N LEU A 92 3.93 7.24 18.15
CA LEU A 92 2.87 8.12 18.63
C LEU A 92 1.52 7.44 18.40
N GLU A 93 0.70 7.44 19.46
CA GLU A 93 -0.62 6.82 19.41
C GLU A 93 -1.65 7.72 18.74
N VAL A 94 -2.45 7.09 17.88
CA VAL A 94 -3.64 7.69 17.29
C VAL A 94 -4.82 6.79 17.65
N ASN A 95 -5.77 7.32 18.40
CA ASN A 95 -6.91 6.56 18.91
C ASN A 95 -6.50 5.32 19.76
N GLY A 96 -5.44 5.46 20.57
CA GLY A 96 -4.96 4.40 21.45
C GLY A 96 -4.12 3.31 20.79
N GLU A 97 -3.70 3.52 19.53
CA GLU A 97 -2.86 2.57 18.78
C GLU A 97 -1.64 3.29 18.19
N PRO A 98 -0.41 2.75 18.33
CA PRO A 98 0.77 3.30 17.68
C PRO A 98 0.61 3.36 16.17
N LEU A 99 1.00 4.49 15.57
CA LEU A 99 0.84 4.72 14.15
C LEU A 99 1.49 3.63 13.29
N ILE A 100 2.68 3.17 13.66
CA ILE A 100 3.41 2.15 12.92
C ILE A 100 2.71 0.78 12.96
N GLU A 101 2.11 0.41 14.10
CA GLU A 101 1.37 -0.86 14.22
C GLU A 101 0.14 -0.86 13.32
N ARG A 102 -0.58 0.25 13.27
CA ARG A 102 -1.72 0.42 12.37
C ARG A 102 -1.31 0.23 10.90
N ILE A 103 -0.17 0.82 10.49
CA ILE A 103 0.36 0.67 9.12
C ILE A 103 0.71 -0.79 8.85
N ILE A 104 1.40 -1.47 9.79
CA ILE A 104 1.79 -2.88 9.64
C ILE A 104 0.54 -3.77 9.49
N LYS A 105 -0.48 -3.57 10.34
CA LYS A 105 -1.74 -4.32 10.25
C LYS A 105 -2.43 -4.14 8.91
N GLN A 106 -2.51 -2.90 8.40
CA GLN A 106 -3.08 -2.61 7.09
C GLN A 106 -2.30 -3.28 5.95
N LEU A 107 -0.97 -3.33 6.04
CA LEU A 107 -0.14 -4.04 5.07
C LEU A 107 -0.38 -5.55 5.11
N HIS A 108 -0.51 -6.14 6.30
CA HIS A 108 -0.85 -7.56 6.46
C HIS A 108 -2.25 -7.88 5.90
N GLU A 109 -3.25 -7.02 6.12
CA GLU A 109 -4.61 -7.19 5.60
C GLU A 109 -4.67 -7.26 4.07
N VAL A 110 -3.80 -6.50 3.38
CA VAL A 110 -3.70 -6.55 1.91
C VAL A 110 -2.72 -7.63 1.41
N GLY A 111 -2.22 -8.51 2.29
CA GLY A 111 -1.40 -9.67 1.94
C GLY A 111 0.10 -9.42 1.85
N ILE A 112 0.59 -8.26 2.29
CA ILE A 112 2.03 -7.96 2.35
C ILE A 112 2.56 -8.47 3.69
N GLN A 113 3.35 -9.56 3.66
CA GLN A 113 3.91 -10.20 4.85
C GLN A 113 5.37 -9.82 5.11
N GLU A 114 6.11 -9.47 4.06
CA GLU A 114 7.53 -9.10 4.16
C GLU A 114 7.66 -7.59 4.33
N ILE A 115 7.86 -7.15 5.59
CA ILE A 115 7.88 -5.73 5.97
C ILE A 115 9.22 -5.40 6.63
N TYR A 116 9.90 -4.38 6.10
CA TYR A 116 11.13 -3.82 6.65
C TYR A 116 10.83 -2.47 7.27
N VAL A 117 11.31 -2.22 8.48
CA VAL A 117 11.19 -0.93 9.16
C VAL A 117 12.57 -0.31 9.30
N VAL A 118 12.81 0.80 8.62
CA VAL A 118 14.06 1.55 8.74
C VAL A 118 13.98 2.42 9.99
N VAL A 119 14.84 2.15 10.95
CA VAL A 119 14.87 2.80 12.27
C VAL A 119 16.19 3.54 12.51
N GLY A 120 16.20 4.49 13.44
CA GLY A 120 17.40 5.24 13.81
C GLY A 120 17.19 5.85 15.18
N PHE A 121 16.51 6.98 15.26
CA PHE A 121 16.17 7.63 16.52
C PHE A 121 15.34 6.71 17.42
N MET A 122 15.85 6.43 18.63
CA MET A 122 15.20 5.52 19.61
C MET A 122 14.86 4.13 19.02
N LYS A 123 15.78 3.57 18.21
CA LYS A 123 15.60 2.28 17.52
C LYS A 123 15.15 1.14 18.44
N GLU A 124 15.62 1.12 19.68
CA GLU A 124 15.31 0.12 20.69
C GLU A 124 13.81 0.07 21.04
N LYS A 125 13.10 1.17 20.86
CA LYS A 125 11.65 1.22 21.09
C LYS A 125 10.82 0.52 20.02
N TYR A 126 11.43 0.18 18.87
CA TYR A 126 10.79 -0.55 17.78
C TYR A 126 11.06 -2.06 17.82
N GLU A 127 11.95 -2.55 18.68
CA GLU A 127 12.40 -3.96 18.68
C GLU A 127 11.24 -4.94 18.91
N TYR A 128 10.23 -4.59 19.71
CA TYR A 128 9.05 -5.43 19.93
C TYR A 128 8.25 -5.76 18.66
N LEU A 129 8.36 -4.92 17.62
CA LEU A 129 7.66 -5.14 16.35
C LEU A 129 8.15 -6.40 15.63
N MET A 130 9.40 -6.82 15.85
CA MET A 130 9.93 -8.07 15.29
C MET A 130 9.20 -9.28 15.87
N ASP A 131 8.99 -9.30 17.17
CA ASP A 131 8.36 -10.43 17.87
C ASP A 131 6.83 -10.44 17.65
N GLU A 132 6.19 -9.28 17.70
CA GLU A 132 4.72 -9.19 17.62
C GLU A 132 4.18 -9.23 16.18
N TYR A 133 4.91 -8.68 15.21
CA TYR A 133 4.43 -8.52 13.83
C TYR A 133 5.31 -9.20 12.78
N GLY A 134 6.43 -9.79 13.17
CA GLY A 134 7.33 -10.48 12.23
C GLY A 134 8.00 -9.55 11.22
N VAL A 135 8.16 -8.26 11.54
CA VAL A 135 8.88 -7.31 10.69
C VAL A 135 10.38 -7.40 10.89
N GLU A 136 11.16 -6.95 9.91
CA GLU A 136 12.60 -6.81 10.02
C GLU A 136 12.99 -5.34 10.27
N LEU A 137 13.88 -5.10 11.24
CA LEU A 137 14.42 -3.76 11.51
C LEU A 137 15.72 -3.56 10.72
N VAL A 138 15.79 -2.45 10.00
CA VAL A 138 16.99 -1.98 9.31
C VAL A 138 17.45 -0.68 9.98
N VAL A 139 18.67 -0.68 10.54
CA VAL A 139 19.17 0.49 11.26
C VAL A 139 19.85 1.46 10.31
N ASN A 140 19.38 2.72 10.31
CA ASN A 140 20.09 3.84 9.69
C ASN A 140 20.91 4.56 10.78
N PRO A 141 22.25 4.36 10.86
CA PRO A 141 23.08 4.98 11.89
C PRO A 141 23.23 6.50 11.70
N ASP A 142 23.02 6.98 10.48
CA ASP A 142 23.20 8.39 10.11
C ASP A 142 21.89 9.19 10.15
N TYR A 143 20.88 8.71 10.87
CA TYR A 143 19.51 9.28 10.90
C TYR A 143 19.46 10.77 11.27
N ALA A 144 20.45 11.28 12.05
CA ALA A 144 20.52 12.68 12.45
C ALA A 144 21.11 13.59 11.37
N ALA A 145 21.97 13.07 10.50
CA ALA A 145 22.68 13.80 9.45
C ALA A 145 22.09 13.58 8.06
N LYS A 146 21.46 12.41 7.85
CA LYS A 146 20.91 11.97 6.57
C LYS A 146 19.45 11.52 6.75
N ASN A 147 18.67 11.60 5.68
CA ASN A 147 17.30 11.12 5.70
C ASN A 147 17.22 9.57 5.63
N ASN A 148 16.00 9.02 5.67
CA ASN A 148 15.75 7.57 5.65
C ASN A 148 16.25 6.83 4.40
N LEU A 149 16.63 7.54 3.34
CA LEU A 149 17.02 6.96 2.05
C LEU A 149 18.53 6.92 1.82
N HIS A 150 19.33 7.31 2.81
CA HIS A 150 20.80 7.25 2.77
C HIS A 150 21.35 6.03 3.48
#